data_cf1b0c8d1047643ac182ca198d83e341
#
_entry.id   cf1b0c8d1047643ac182ca198d83e341
#
_cell.length_a   1.000
_cell.length_b   1.000
_cell.length_c   1.000
_cell.angle_alpha   90.00
_cell.angle_beta   90.00
_cell.angle_gamma   90.00
#
_symmetry.space_group_name_H-M   'P 1'
#
loop_
_entity.id
_entity.type
_entity.pdbx_description
1 polymer ?
#
loop_
_entity_poly.entity_id
_entity_poly.type
_entity_poly.pdbx_seq_one_letter_code
_entity_poly.pdbx_strand_id
1 'polypeptide(L)'
;MKGKTRIFIEKHYNKDRKKSGITDEDLREIVADVLAKPADGSLGGGVYKKRVGLDASGTSGGARTIVFYHQGNKFYFNDGWEKKDVPKSGPEIPPDLLKAYKVQSKVYKALTNAQLKAELMSRDLVEIPSADPENTDD
;
A
#
# COMPACT_ATOMS: atom_id res chain seq x y z
N MET A 1 3.26 23.30 -1.90
CA MET A 1 2.23 22.66 -1.06
C MET A 1 1.83 21.32 -1.65
N LYS A 2 1.76 20.32 -0.80
CA LYS A 2 1.33 18.99 -1.27
C LYS A 2 -0.16 19.02 -1.59
N GLY A 3 -0.57 18.30 -2.59
CA GLY A 3 -1.97 18.08 -2.83
C GLY A 3 -2.61 17.22 -1.76
N LYS A 4 -3.89 16.97 -1.89
CA LYS A 4 -4.59 16.06 -1.00
C LYS A 4 -4.03 14.65 -1.14
N THR A 5 -4.02 13.93 -0.04
CA THR A 5 -3.56 12.55 -0.04
C THR A 5 -4.46 11.71 -0.93
N ARG A 6 -3.86 10.91 -1.78
CA ARG A 6 -4.56 10.01 -2.68
C ARG A 6 -4.04 8.60 -2.46
N ILE A 7 -4.95 7.64 -2.46
CA ILE A 7 -4.63 6.25 -2.14
C ILE A 7 -5.06 5.36 -3.30
N PHE A 8 -4.10 4.66 -3.87
CA PHE A 8 -4.33 3.77 -5.00
C PHE A 8 -3.97 2.35 -4.61
N ILE A 9 -4.64 1.38 -5.21
CA ILE A 9 -4.43 -0.03 -4.93
C ILE A 9 -4.31 -0.76 -6.24
N GLU A 10 -3.25 -1.58 -6.38
CA GLU A 10 -3.06 -2.41 -7.55
C GLU A 10 -4.20 -3.43 -7.62
N LYS A 11 -4.69 -3.71 -8.82
CA LYS A 11 -5.94 -4.45 -8.98
C LYS A 11 -5.92 -5.85 -8.35
N HIS A 12 -4.82 -6.56 -8.47
CA HIS A 12 -4.75 -7.92 -7.91
C HIS A 12 -4.71 -7.87 -6.38
N TYR A 13 -3.92 -6.94 -5.84
CA TYR A 13 -3.89 -6.77 -4.40
C TYR A 13 -5.24 -6.30 -3.87
N ASN A 14 -5.93 -5.44 -4.62
CA ASN A 14 -7.26 -4.99 -4.18
C ASN A 14 -8.21 -6.17 -4.03
N LYS A 15 -8.16 -7.12 -4.94
CA LYS A 15 -8.97 -8.32 -4.84
C LYS A 15 -8.55 -9.17 -3.65
N ASP A 16 -7.25 -9.38 -3.50
CA ASP A 16 -6.73 -10.24 -2.44
C ASP A 16 -6.98 -9.65 -1.05
N ARG A 17 -6.80 -8.34 -0.90
CA ARG A 17 -7.00 -7.72 0.42
C ARG A 17 -8.46 -7.81 0.84
N LYS A 18 -9.39 -7.70 -0.11
CA LYS A 18 -10.81 -7.84 0.21
C LYS A 18 -11.14 -9.25 0.66
N LYS A 19 -10.55 -10.25 0.03
CA LYS A 19 -10.72 -11.63 0.46
C LYS A 19 -10.20 -11.87 1.87
N SER A 20 -9.13 -11.19 2.23
CA SER A 20 -8.56 -11.32 3.57
C SER A 20 -9.27 -10.46 4.61
N GLY A 21 -10.26 -9.68 4.20
CA GLY A 21 -11.00 -8.84 5.13
C GLY A 21 -10.32 -7.52 5.45
N ILE A 22 -9.34 -7.12 4.68
CA ILE A 22 -8.66 -5.83 4.87
C ILE A 22 -9.51 -4.73 4.24
N THR A 23 -9.97 -3.82 5.07
CA THR A 23 -10.92 -2.78 4.65
C THR A 23 -10.19 -1.53 4.13
N ASP A 24 -10.96 -0.64 3.50
CA ASP A 24 -10.43 0.66 3.11
C ASP A 24 -9.89 1.42 4.33
N GLU A 25 -10.58 1.29 5.46
CA GLU A 25 -10.14 1.96 6.67
C GLU A 25 -8.80 1.42 7.16
N ASP A 26 -8.58 0.11 7.06
CA ASP A 26 -7.30 -0.48 7.41
C ASP A 26 -6.18 0.14 6.59
N LEU A 27 -6.41 0.35 5.29
CA LEU A 27 -5.42 0.94 4.41
C LEU A 27 -5.20 2.41 4.74
N ARG A 28 -6.26 3.14 5.09
CA ARG A 28 -6.12 4.53 5.50
C ARG A 28 -5.29 4.66 6.77
N GLU A 29 -5.45 3.74 7.71
CA GLU A 29 -4.63 3.73 8.92
C GLU A 29 -3.16 3.52 8.61
N ILE A 30 -2.87 2.66 7.63
CA ILE A 30 -1.48 2.46 7.21
C ILE A 30 -0.91 3.74 6.61
N VAL A 31 -1.68 4.44 5.80
CA VAL A 31 -1.25 5.72 5.23
C VAL A 31 -0.91 6.71 6.35
N ALA A 32 -1.77 6.80 7.35
CA ALA A 32 -1.52 7.68 8.49
C ALA A 32 -0.23 7.28 9.23
N ASP A 33 0.00 5.98 9.37
CA ASP A 33 1.19 5.50 10.05
C ASP A 33 2.47 5.81 9.28
N VAL A 34 2.45 5.66 7.96
CA VAL A 34 3.60 6.02 7.13
C VAL A 34 3.90 7.50 7.25
N LEU A 35 2.87 8.34 7.25
CA LEU A 35 3.06 9.78 7.37
C LEU A 35 3.60 10.16 8.74
N ALA A 36 3.16 9.49 9.80
CA ALA A 36 3.58 9.80 11.15
C ALA A 36 4.97 9.27 11.46
N LYS A 37 5.33 8.13 10.88
CA LYS A 37 6.59 7.44 11.18
C LYS A 37 7.25 6.98 9.89
N PRO A 38 7.76 7.91 9.08
CA PRO A 38 8.24 7.54 7.73
C PRO A 38 9.45 6.61 7.72
N ALA A 39 10.17 6.48 8.81
CA ALA A 39 11.28 5.54 8.85
C ALA A 39 10.85 4.11 9.20
N ASP A 40 9.67 3.98 9.80
CA ASP A 40 9.21 2.69 10.28
C ASP A 40 8.69 1.83 9.12
N GLY A 41 9.29 0.65 8.97
CA GLY A 41 8.91 -0.26 7.90
C GLY A 41 9.49 0.06 6.54
N SER A 42 10.34 1.09 6.45
CA SER A 42 10.96 1.45 5.19
C SER A 42 11.95 0.39 4.74
N LEU A 43 11.83 -0.05 3.50
CA LEU A 43 12.76 -1.00 2.89
C LEU A 43 13.68 -0.31 1.88
N GLY A 44 13.58 1.03 1.78
CA GLY A 44 14.33 1.79 0.79
C GLY A 44 13.55 1.93 -0.50
N GLY A 45 13.94 2.92 -1.30
CA GLY A 45 13.33 3.13 -2.62
C GLY A 45 11.85 3.48 -2.58
N GLY A 46 11.37 4.02 -1.48
CA GLY A 46 9.96 4.35 -1.35
C GLY A 46 9.06 3.16 -1.05
N VAL A 47 9.64 2.02 -0.71
CA VAL A 47 8.89 0.79 -0.42
C VAL A 47 8.75 0.63 1.09
N TYR A 48 7.53 0.39 1.55
CA TYR A 48 7.26 0.19 2.98
C TYR A 48 6.54 -1.14 3.18
N LYS A 49 6.95 -1.87 4.21
CA LYS A 49 6.24 -3.07 4.65
C LYS A 49 5.53 -2.73 5.95
N LYS A 50 4.21 -2.88 5.97
CA LYS A 50 3.40 -2.51 7.12
C LYS A 50 2.53 -3.68 7.55
N ARG A 51 2.23 -3.74 8.83
CA ARG A 51 1.39 -4.78 9.42
C ARG A 51 -0.07 -4.35 9.39
N VAL A 52 -0.95 -5.30 9.11
CA VAL A 52 -2.40 -5.10 9.18
C VAL A 52 -2.97 -6.13 10.12
N GLY A 53 -3.69 -5.70 11.13
CA GLY A 53 -4.45 -6.63 11.97
C GLY A 53 -5.64 -7.15 11.18
N LEU A 54 -5.90 -8.47 11.21
CA LEU A 54 -6.96 -9.01 10.36
C LEU A 54 -8.29 -8.96 11.04
N ASP A 55 -8.60 -9.14 12.13
CA ASP A 55 -9.94 -9.00 12.67
C ASP A 55 -9.91 -9.01 14.19
N ALA A 56 -11.08 -8.96 14.75
CA ALA A 56 -11.20 -8.93 16.20
C ALA A 56 -10.75 -10.24 16.83
N SER A 57 -10.63 -11.30 16.08
CA SER A 57 -10.15 -12.56 16.64
C SER A 57 -8.70 -12.50 17.06
N GLY A 58 -8.01 -11.46 16.62
CA GLY A 58 -6.63 -11.29 17.00
C GLY A 58 -5.71 -12.36 16.44
N THR A 59 -5.99 -12.81 15.24
CA THR A 59 -5.15 -13.81 14.61
C THR A 59 -3.70 -13.40 14.71
N SER A 60 -2.89 -14.28 15.25
CA SER A 60 -1.49 -14.01 15.46
C SER A 60 -0.79 -13.66 14.15
N GLY A 61 -0.10 -12.54 14.13
CA GLY A 61 0.66 -12.11 12.99
C GLY A 61 -0.10 -11.32 11.94
N GLY A 62 -1.41 -11.47 11.84
CA GLY A 62 -2.22 -10.73 10.87
C GLY A 62 -1.70 -10.82 9.45
N ALA A 63 -1.65 -9.68 8.78
CA ALA A 63 -1.20 -9.60 7.40
C ALA A 63 -0.10 -8.56 7.27
N ARG A 64 0.58 -8.60 6.13
CA ARG A 64 1.56 -7.59 5.74
C ARG A 64 1.12 -6.98 4.42
N THR A 65 1.37 -5.69 4.24
CA THR A 65 1.12 -5.04 2.98
C THR A 65 2.35 -4.26 2.54
N ILE A 66 2.53 -4.17 1.23
CA ILE A 66 3.60 -3.40 0.62
C ILE A 66 2.98 -2.15 0.02
N VAL A 67 3.45 -0.98 0.44
CA VAL A 67 2.95 0.29 -0.05
C VAL A 67 4.12 1.13 -0.51
N PHE A 68 3.93 1.83 -1.63
CA PHE A 68 4.94 2.74 -2.18
C PHE A 68 4.56 4.18 -1.85
N TYR A 69 5.52 4.94 -1.37
CA TYR A 69 5.32 6.35 -1.04
C TYR A 69 6.63 7.10 -1.22
N HIS A 70 6.59 8.24 -1.91
CA HIS A 70 7.79 9.01 -2.28
C HIS A 70 7.73 10.45 -1.77
N GLN A 71 7.17 10.64 -0.59
CA GLN A 71 7.12 11.94 0.06
C GLN A 71 6.29 13.01 -0.67
N GLY A 72 5.39 12.56 -1.53
CA GLY A 72 4.42 13.43 -2.16
C GLY A 72 3.08 13.30 -1.49
N ASN A 73 2.05 13.09 -2.30
CA ASN A 73 0.69 12.93 -1.79
C ASN A 73 0.05 11.60 -2.23
N LYS A 74 0.81 10.73 -2.90
CA LYS A 74 0.23 9.51 -3.47
C LYS A 74 0.81 8.27 -2.80
N PHE A 75 -0.08 7.36 -2.44
CA PHE A 75 0.26 6.06 -1.86
C PHE A 75 -0.24 4.99 -2.79
N TYR A 76 0.60 3.99 -3.05
CA TYR A 76 0.25 2.88 -3.94
C TYR A 76 0.41 1.58 -3.19
N PHE A 77 -0.71 0.92 -2.88
CA PHE A 77 -0.67 -0.40 -2.27
C PHE A 77 -0.50 -1.43 -3.37
N ASN A 78 0.60 -2.16 -3.32
CA ASN A 78 1.01 -3.00 -4.43
C ASN A 78 0.87 -4.49 -4.19
N ASP A 79 1.02 -4.93 -2.96
CA ASP A 79 1.07 -6.36 -2.67
C ASP A 79 0.82 -6.59 -1.19
N GLY A 80 0.60 -7.85 -0.83
CA GLY A 80 0.45 -8.20 0.57
C GLY A 80 0.25 -9.70 0.71
N TRP A 81 0.31 -10.17 1.95
CA TRP A 81 0.14 -11.59 2.27
C TRP A 81 -0.28 -11.73 3.73
N GLU A 82 -0.86 -12.88 4.06
CA GLU A 82 -1.14 -13.20 5.44
C GLU A 82 0.08 -13.84 6.06
N LYS A 83 0.37 -13.49 7.29
CA LYS A 83 1.57 -13.99 7.97
C LYS A 83 1.57 -15.51 8.05
N LYS A 84 0.40 -16.11 8.19
CA LYS A 84 0.30 -17.58 8.27
C LYS A 84 0.80 -18.28 7.02
N ASP A 85 0.83 -17.58 5.88
CA ASP A 85 1.25 -18.15 4.61
C ASP A 85 2.74 -18.01 4.35
N VAL A 86 3.48 -17.37 5.27
CA VAL A 86 4.93 -17.18 5.11
C VAL A 86 5.64 -18.44 5.55
N PRO A 87 6.57 -18.96 4.73
CA PRO A 87 7.38 -20.10 5.16
C PRO A 87 8.13 -19.80 6.44
N LYS A 88 8.30 -20.82 7.27
CA LYS A 88 8.98 -20.64 8.55
C LYS A 88 10.48 -20.43 8.39
N SER A 89 11.06 -20.87 7.29
CA SER A 89 12.48 -20.68 7.03
C SER A 89 12.66 -19.70 5.89
N GLY A 90 13.76 -18.96 5.92
CA GLY A 90 14.05 -17.97 4.90
C GLY A 90 13.43 -16.62 5.20
N PRO A 91 13.79 -15.62 4.41
CA PRO A 91 13.28 -14.27 4.64
C PRO A 91 11.82 -14.16 4.24
N GLU A 92 11.09 -13.30 4.94
CA GLU A 92 9.69 -13.02 4.62
C GLU A 92 9.55 -12.46 3.21
N ILE A 93 10.48 -11.59 2.81
CA ILE A 93 10.53 -11.04 1.46
C ILE A 93 11.83 -11.50 0.83
N PRO A 94 11.77 -12.45 -0.10
CA PRO A 94 12.99 -12.90 -0.78
C PRO A 94 13.68 -11.73 -1.50
N PRO A 95 15.01 -11.76 -1.63
CA PRO A 95 15.74 -10.65 -2.24
C PRO A 95 15.25 -10.27 -3.64
N ASP A 96 14.91 -11.25 -4.46
CA ASP A 96 14.42 -10.96 -5.81
C ASP A 96 13.09 -10.23 -5.79
N LEU A 97 12.22 -10.59 -4.84
CA LEU A 97 10.93 -9.93 -4.71
C LEU A 97 11.11 -8.49 -4.21
N LEU A 98 12.01 -8.28 -3.26
CA LEU A 98 12.30 -6.92 -2.79
C LEU A 98 12.81 -6.05 -3.94
N LYS A 99 13.68 -6.61 -4.77
CA LYS A 99 14.19 -5.90 -5.92
C LYS A 99 13.06 -5.53 -6.88
N ALA A 100 12.12 -6.46 -7.11
CA ALA A 100 10.99 -6.20 -7.98
C ALA A 100 10.11 -5.09 -7.41
N TYR A 101 9.88 -5.07 -6.10
CA TYR A 101 9.12 -3.98 -5.48
C TYR A 101 9.80 -2.64 -5.70
N LYS A 102 11.12 -2.57 -5.56
CA LYS A 102 11.84 -1.32 -5.74
C LYS A 102 11.76 -0.82 -7.18
N VAL A 103 11.81 -1.73 -8.14
CA VAL A 103 11.64 -1.37 -9.55
C VAL A 103 10.22 -0.85 -9.78
N GLN A 104 9.23 -1.54 -9.28
CA GLN A 104 7.83 -1.14 -9.45
C GLN A 104 7.55 0.20 -8.78
N SER A 105 8.13 0.42 -7.60
CA SER A 105 7.99 1.68 -6.90
C SER A 105 8.49 2.84 -7.74
N LYS A 106 9.62 2.65 -8.42
CA LYS A 106 10.17 3.66 -9.30
C LYS A 106 9.24 3.95 -10.48
N VAL A 107 8.66 2.90 -11.04
CA VAL A 107 7.71 3.06 -12.14
C VAL A 107 6.53 3.93 -11.70
N TYR A 108 5.95 3.63 -10.55
CA TYR A 108 4.83 4.43 -10.07
C TYR A 108 5.23 5.86 -9.74
N LYS A 109 6.43 6.05 -9.17
CA LYS A 109 6.91 7.40 -8.90
C LYS A 109 6.97 8.24 -10.17
N ALA A 110 7.30 7.63 -11.28
CA ALA A 110 7.48 8.33 -12.55
C ALA A 110 6.20 8.52 -13.35
N LEU A 111 5.07 7.99 -12.88
CA LEU A 111 3.82 8.14 -13.61
C LEU A 111 3.44 9.62 -13.75
N THR A 112 3.17 10.03 -14.99
CA THR A 112 2.58 11.34 -15.22
C THR A 112 1.11 11.31 -14.84
N ASN A 113 0.50 12.48 -14.71
CA ASN A 113 -0.93 12.56 -14.43
C ASN A 113 -1.76 11.84 -15.50
N ALA A 114 -1.36 11.96 -16.76
CA ALA A 114 -2.07 11.28 -17.84
C ALA A 114 -1.93 9.77 -17.73
N GLN A 115 -0.73 9.28 -17.39
CA GLN A 115 -0.50 7.86 -17.21
C GLN A 115 -1.29 7.31 -16.02
N LEU A 116 -1.32 8.06 -14.91
CA LEU A 116 -2.09 7.64 -13.75
C LEU A 116 -3.58 7.56 -14.11
N LYS A 117 -4.08 8.56 -14.83
CA LYS A 117 -5.46 8.54 -15.28
C LYS A 117 -5.76 7.31 -16.12
N ALA A 118 -4.84 6.95 -17.02
CA ALA A 118 -5.01 5.77 -17.85
C ALA A 118 -5.07 4.49 -17.00
N GLU A 119 -4.22 4.39 -15.96
CA GLU A 119 -4.26 3.25 -15.04
C GLU A 119 -5.58 3.14 -14.32
N LEU A 120 -6.16 4.27 -13.94
CA LEU A 120 -7.45 4.27 -13.26
C LEU A 120 -8.58 3.91 -14.22
N MET A 121 -8.52 4.40 -15.47
CA MET A 121 -9.55 4.09 -16.45
C MET A 121 -9.52 2.62 -16.87
N SER A 122 -8.34 2.03 -16.97
CA SER A 122 -8.20 0.60 -17.28
C SER A 122 -8.49 -0.28 -16.08
N ARG A 123 -8.57 0.32 -14.89
CA ARG A 123 -8.77 -0.36 -13.62
C ARG A 123 -7.58 -1.22 -13.20
N ASP A 124 -6.41 -0.96 -13.73
CA ASP A 124 -5.18 -1.55 -13.23
C ASP A 124 -4.82 -0.99 -11.87
N LEU A 125 -5.27 0.23 -11.59
CA LEU A 125 -5.24 0.83 -10.27
C LEU A 125 -6.66 1.24 -9.88
N VAL A 126 -6.97 1.09 -8.61
CA VAL A 126 -8.23 1.53 -8.02
C VAL A 126 -7.92 2.60 -7.00
N GLU A 127 -8.69 3.66 -6.96
CA GLU A 127 -8.51 4.71 -5.97
C GLU A 127 -9.59 4.60 -4.91
N ILE A 128 -9.20 4.72 -3.63
CA ILE A 128 -10.15 4.77 -2.53
C ILE A 128 -10.09 6.16 -1.89
N PRO A 129 -11.18 6.60 -1.24
CA PRO A 129 -11.17 7.89 -0.57
C PRO A 129 -10.14 7.93 0.57
N SER A 130 -9.46 9.06 0.71
CA SER A 130 -8.58 9.26 1.84
C SER A 130 -9.39 9.71 3.04
N ALA A 131 -8.78 9.66 4.22
CA ALA A 131 -9.43 10.13 5.45
C ALA A 131 -9.22 11.63 5.65
N ASP A 132 -8.67 12.30 4.67
CA ASP A 132 -8.30 13.69 4.77
C ASP A 132 -9.55 14.55 4.96
N PRO A 133 -9.68 15.28 6.07
CA PRO A 133 -10.89 16.05 6.33
C PRO A 133 -11.24 17.06 5.26
N GLU A 134 -10.26 17.58 4.55
CA GLU A 134 -10.52 18.55 3.50
C GLU A 134 -11.36 18.01 2.39
N ASN A 135 -11.44 16.69 2.28
CA ASN A 135 -12.24 16.09 1.23
C ASN A 135 -13.72 16.15 1.51
N THR A 136 -14.12 16.53 2.71
CA THR A 136 -15.51 16.49 3.10
C THR A 136 -16.16 17.85 3.15
N ASP A 137 -15.40 18.90 2.95
CA ASP A 137 -15.90 20.24 3.26
C ASP A 137 -16.43 20.98 2.07
N ASP A 138 -16.47 20.41 0.95
CA ASP A 138 -16.84 21.20 -0.21
C ASP A 138 -18.10 20.77 -0.87
#